data_e36128c6d0a04930021d0d25e76c216b
#
_entry.id   e36128c6d0a04930021d0d25e76c216b
#
_cell.length_a   1.000
_cell.length_b   1.000
_cell.length_c   1.000
_cell.angle_alpha   90.00
_cell.angle_beta   90.00
_cell.angle_gamma   90.00
#
_symmetry.space_group_name_H-M   'P 1'
#
loop_
_entity.id
_entity.type
_entity.pdbx_description
1 polymer ?
#
loop_
_entity_poly.entity_id
_entity_poly.type
_entity_poly.pdbx_seq_one_letter_code
_entity_poly.pdbx_strand_id
1 'polypeptide(L)'
;MKYSPELIRQLENPEYAKQAEAYEQEARRQKKRSRVDFDQDYGYSAEDFDYNMEDPGSIRRSAREKNKKNKKGKRGEKQQKQKKKPRWKRILLTLLVILLALTAAVCAVVWSLTDTFDRQKTKHEDFAISKQVEKDLRGYRNIAILGTDSRADESYDVSRTDAIIVLSFKKTTGDLRLISVMRDSYLKFEYFDGELIYDKVTHANVYGGPVNTCAALNRGLDLNIDEYIMFNWKAVSDAVDALGGITINVKENEIGDLNHWGPETAENVGGTYTPIEKAGKQTLDGVQATTYCRIRKNSGGDSSRTTRYKKVVTATMKKALTQPWKLQELSDNVFPNIRTNMTQGDILSLLPLAVRMDMQPSVSWPKEYYAGLLSDGVSYVVPITLESEVKRLHKKAFKQEDYQLSDEAASMNDDIIWSTGIQ
;
A
#
# COMPACT_ATOMS: atom_id res chain seq x y z
N MET A 1 -2.43 30.16 18.73
CA MET A 1 -3.29 29.29 19.55
C MET A 1 -3.24 29.75 21.01
N LYS A 2 -4.39 29.94 21.67
CA LYS A 2 -4.43 30.18 23.12
C LYS A 2 -4.59 28.81 23.79
N TYR A 3 -3.62 28.39 24.57
CA TYR A 3 -3.72 27.18 25.40
C TYR A 3 -4.91 27.30 26.37
N SER A 4 -5.58 26.17 26.64
CA SER A 4 -6.63 26.17 27.68
C SER A 4 -6.04 26.55 29.05
N PRO A 5 -6.79 27.25 29.93
CA PRO A 5 -6.31 27.62 31.25
C PRO A 5 -5.87 26.40 32.10
N GLU A 6 -6.39 25.20 31.82
CA GLU A 6 -6.04 23.95 32.46
C GLU A 6 -4.65 23.45 32.01
N LEU A 7 -4.34 23.57 30.72
CA LEU A 7 -3.03 23.17 30.19
C LEU A 7 -1.90 24.09 30.72
N ILE A 8 -2.19 25.39 30.86
CA ILE A 8 -1.26 26.36 31.45
C ILE A 8 -0.95 26.01 32.91
N ARG A 9 -1.96 25.62 33.70
CA ARG A 9 -1.79 25.20 35.10
C ARG A 9 -0.99 23.87 35.23
N GLN A 10 -1.12 22.98 34.25
CA GLN A 10 -0.33 21.74 34.23
C GLN A 10 1.14 21.99 33.91
N LEU A 11 1.45 22.94 33.02
CA LEU A 11 2.81 23.32 32.67
C LEU A 11 3.57 24.05 33.80
N GLU A 12 2.85 24.70 34.73
CA GLU A 12 3.42 25.39 35.92
C GLU A 12 3.68 24.44 37.10
N ASN A 13 3.33 23.15 37.02
CA ASN A 13 3.52 22.18 38.09
C ASN A 13 4.97 21.61 38.10
N PRO A 14 5.76 21.81 39.19
CA PRO A 14 7.14 21.33 39.26
C PRO A 14 7.32 19.82 39.15
N GLU A 15 6.29 19.01 39.44
CA GLU A 15 6.32 17.57 39.27
C GLU A 15 6.29 17.18 37.77
N TYR A 16 5.55 17.93 36.96
CA TYR A 16 5.51 17.72 35.51
C TYR A 16 6.85 18.04 34.85
N ALA A 17 7.53 19.09 35.29
CA ALA A 17 8.87 19.42 34.78
C ALA A 17 9.90 18.32 35.09
N LYS A 18 9.85 17.70 36.30
CA LYS A 18 10.71 16.55 36.63
C LYS A 18 10.38 15.29 35.84
N GLN A 19 9.10 15.05 35.57
CA GLN A 19 8.71 13.92 34.70
C GLN A 19 9.16 14.14 33.25
N ALA A 20 9.03 15.35 32.72
CA ALA A 20 9.51 15.70 31.39
C ALA A 20 11.03 15.49 31.24
N GLU A 21 11.83 15.93 32.23
CA GLU A 21 13.28 15.69 32.24
C GLU A 21 13.64 14.20 32.31
N ALA A 22 12.92 13.41 33.10
CA ALA A 22 13.12 11.96 33.17
C ALA A 22 12.82 11.27 31.84
N TYR A 23 11.73 11.67 31.16
CA TYR A 23 11.37 11.18 29.83
C TYR A 23 12.37 11.61 28.76
N GLU A 24 12.88 12.84 28.81
CA GLU A 24 13.95 13.28 27.89
C GLU A 24 15.23 12.44 28.03
N GLN A 25 15.61 12.11 29.26
CA GLN A 25 16.78 11.25 29.49
C GLN A 25 16.55 9.83 28.98
N GLU A 26 15.35 9.30 29.14
CA GLU A 26 14.97 7.97 28.64
C GLU A 26 14.85 7.95 27.11
N ALA A 27 14.30 8.99 26.50
CA ALA A 27 14.27 9.18 25.04
C ALA A 27 15.68 9.27 24.44
N ARG A 28 16.60 10.00 25.10
CA ARG A 28 18.03 10.06 24.71
C ARG A 28 18.70 8.69 24.83
N ARG A 29 18.34 7.87 25.83
CA ARG A 29 18.84 6.49 25.99
C ARG A 29 18.27 5.57 24.91
N GLN A 30 16.98 5.71 24.57
CA GLN A 30 16.34 4.95 23.49
C GLN A 30 16.87 5.36 22.11
N LYS A 31 17.11 6.66 21.88
CA LYS A 31 17.77 7.17 20.65
C LYS A 31 19.18 6.58 20.46
N LYS A 32 19.89 6.32 21.54
CA LYS A 32 21.22 5.68 21.51
C LYS A 32 21.13 4.16 21.27
N ARG A 33 20.08 3.50 21.80
CA ARG A 33 19.78 2.07 21.56
C ARG A 33 19.25 1.83 20.16
N SER A 34 18.30 2.63 19.67
CA SER A 34 17.73 2.47 18.32
C SER A 34 18.76 2.70 17.20
N ARG A 35 19.81 3.52 17.42
CA ARG A 35 20.91 3.65 16.47
C ARG A 35 21.83 2.43 16.41
N VAL A 36 21.96 1.66 17.52
CA VAL A 36 22.85 0.50 17.59
C VAL A 36 22.16 -0.78 17.12
N ASP A 37 20.87 -0.95 17.42
CA ASP A 37 20.13 -2.18 17.10
C ASP A 37 19.57 -2.20 15.65
N PHE A 38 19.47 -1.04 14.98
CA PHE A 38 18.85 -0.96 13.65
C PHE A 38 19.78 -1.38 12.51
N ASP A 39 21.09 -1.30 12.69
CA ASP A 39 22.07 -1.72 11.66
C ASP A 39 22.37 -3.23 11.68
N GLN A 40 21.99 -3.96 12.75
CA GLN A 40 22.24 -5.40 12.86
C GLN A 40 21.04 -6.31 12.51
N ASP A 41 19.78 -5.82 12.55
CA ASP A 41 18.61 -6.71 12.47
C ASP A 41 17.86 -6.64 11.12
N TYR A 42 18.22 -5.80 10.16
CA TYR A 42 17.51 -5.64 8.89
C TYR A 42 18.40 -5.81 7.64
N GLY A 43 19.35 -6.73 7.71
CA GLY A 43 20.08 -7.20 6.57
C GLY A 43 19.19 -8.11 5.68
N TYR A 44 18.26 -7.54 4.94
CA TYR A 44 17.69 -8.22 3.77
C TYR A 44 18.69 -8.07 2.63
N SER A 45 19.50 -9.10 2.41
CA SER A 45 20.24 -9.24 1.15
C SER A 45 19.24 -9.50 0.02
N ALA A 46 19.61 -9.11 -1.20
CA ALA A 46 18.83 -9.38 -2.41
C ALA A 46 18.56 -10.89 -2.65
N GLU A 47 19.14 -11.76 -1.86
CA GLU A 47 19.05 -13.22 -1.93
C GLU A 47 17.77 -13.81 -1.32
N ASP A 48 17.05 -13.08 -0.49
CA ASP A 48 15.78 -13.56 0.08
C ASP A 48 14.60 -13.55 -0.93
N PHE A 49 14.85 -13.18 -2.18
CA PHE A 49 13.86 -13.09 -3.26
C PHE A 49 14.27 -13.89 -4.52
N ASP A 50 15.09 -14.91 -4.39
CA ASP A 50 15.43 -15.76 -5.52
C ASP A 50 14.26 -16.71 -5.84
N TYR A 51 13.43 -16.30 -6.79
CA TYR A 51 12.50 -17.15 -7.52
C TYR A 51 13.06 -17.33 -8.94
N ASN A 52 13.62 -18.51 -9.20
CA ASN A 52 13.96 -18.96 -10.54
C ASN A 52 12.76 -18.81 -11.48
N MET A 53 12.73 -17.75 -12.27
CA MET A 53 11.99 -17.71 -13.52
C MET A 53 12.94 -18.24 -14.61
N GLU A 54 12.65 -19.40 -15.12
CA GLU A 54 13.28 -19.88 -16.36
C GLU A 54 12.95 -18.88 -17.48
N ASP A 55 13.99 -18.40 -18.13
CA ASP A 55 13.97 -17.47 -19.26
C ASP A 55 13.23 -18.09 -20.47
N PRO A 56 12.14 -17.48 -21.00
CA PRO A 56 11.48 -17.95 -22.22
C PRO A 56 12.28 -17.71 -23.52
N GLY A 57 13.51 -17.24 -23.42
CA GLY A 57 14.35 -16.83 -24.58
C GLY A 57 15.04 -17.93 -25.37
N SER A 58 15.03 -19.22 -24.92
CA SER A 58 15.86 -20.27 -25.53
C SER A 58 15.23 -21.06 -26.67
N ILE A 59 14.01 -20.79 -27.14
CA ILE A 59 13.32 -21.56 -28.20
C ILE A 59 13.25 -20.83 -29.55
N ARG A 60 14.19 -19.97 -29.88
CA ARG A 60 14.18 -19.30 -31.21
C ARG A 60 15.49 -19.34 -31.98
N ARG A 61 16.31 -20.40 -31.86
CA ARG A 61 17.55 -20.54 -32.67
C ARG A 61 17.76 -21.87 -33.36
N SER A 62 16.73 -22.56 -33.84
CA SER A 62 16.97 -23.80 -34.64
C SER A 62 16.15 -23.98 -35.91
N ALA A 63 15.60 -22.94 -36.51
CA ALA A 63 14.78 -23.05 -37.73
C ALA A 63 15.24 -22.14 -38.88
N ARG A 64 16.56 -21.97 -39.09
CA ARG A 64 17.07 -21.15 -40.20
C ARG A 64 18.20 -21.72 -41.02
N GLU A 65 18.25 -23.02 -41.16
CA GLU A 65 19.15 -23.66 -42.12
C GLU A 65 18.53 -24.94 -42.66
N LYS A 66 17.73 -24.83 -43.74
CA LYS A 66 17.51 -25.85 -44.80
C LYS A 66 16.45 -25.32 -45.75
N ASN A 67 16.88 -24.57 -46.77
CA ASN A 67 16.28 -24.62 -48.09
C ASN A 67 17.04 -23.70 -49.07
N LYS A 68 18.17 -24.18 -49.51
CA LYS A 68 18.80 -23.75 -50.76
C LYS A 68 19.17 -25.01 -51.52
N LYS A 69 18.30 -25.47 -52.40
CA LYS A 69 18.61 -26.21 -53.61
C LYS A 69 17.31 -26.67 -54.26
N ASN A 70 16.94 -26.04 -55.33
CA ASN A 70 16.56 -26.59 -56.61
C ASN A 70 15.81 -25.56 -57.45
N LYS A 71 16.56 -24.88 -58.30
CA LYS A 71 16.03 -24.21 -59.49
C LYS A 71 16.57 -24.96 -60.70
N LYS A 72 15.71 -25.67 -61.43
CA LYS A 72 15.81 -25.88 -62.88
C LYS A 72 14.43 -26.12 -63.50
N GLY A 73 14.01 -25.16 -64.28
CA GLY A 73 13.39 -25.26 -65.58
C GLY A 73 12.01 -25.87 -65.72
N LYS A 74 11.04 -25.06 -66.07
CA LYS A 74 10.14 -25.32 -67.22
C LYS A 74 9.45 -24.03 -67.67
N ARG A 75 9.67 -23.67 -68.92
CA ARG A 75 9.02 -22.64 -69.70
C ARG A 75 7.63 -23.17 -70.07
N GLY A 76 6.55 -22.40 -69.82
CA GLY A 76 5.21 -22.78 -70.25
C GLY A 76 4.13 -21.77 -69.78
N GLU A 77 3.54 -21.09 -70.76
CA GLU A 77 2.24 -20.43 -70.78
C GLU A 77 1.93 -19.29 -69.77
N LYS A 78 1.84 -18.11 -70.34
CA LYS A 78 1.27 -16.91 -69.70
C LYS A 78 -0.26 -17.03 -69.63
N GLN A 79 -0.81 -17.62 -68.59
CA GLN A 79 -2.16 -17.34 -68.12
C GLN A 79 -2.17 -16.04 -67.35
N GLN A 80 -2.98 -15.08 -67.76
CA GLN A 80 -3.28 -13.86 -67.01
C GLN A 80 -3.85 -14.22 -65.63
N LYS A 81 -3.00 -14.32 -64.62
CA LYS A 81 -3.45 -14.45 -63.23
C LYS A 81 -4.05 -13.10 -62.79
N GLN A 82 -5.37 -13.03 -62.69
CA GLN A 82 -6.07 -11.98 -61.93
C GLN A 82 -5.37 -11.82 -60.60
N LYS A 83 -4.83 -10.61 -60.30
CA LYS A 83 -4.18 -10.25 -59.04
C LYS A 83 -5.24 -10.41 -57.93
N LYS A 84 -5.28 -11.56 -57.27
CA LYS A 84 -6.05 -11.74 -56.03
C LYS A 84 -5.60 -10.69 -55.05
N LYS A 85 -6.51 -9.77 -54.64
CA LYS A 85 -6.28 -8.76 -53.62
C LYS A 85 -5.65 -9.44 -52.40
N PRO A 86 -4.62 -8.87 -51.77
CA PRO A 86 -3.86 -9.55 -50.75
C PRO A 86 -4.75 -9.91 -49.54
N ARG A 87 -4.96 -11.20 -49.32
CA ARG A 87 -5.79 -11.77 -48.25
C ARG A 87 -5.28 -11.36 -46.84
N TRP A 88 -4.02 -10.97 -46.71
CA TRP A 88 -3.39 -10.60 -45.45
C TRP A 88 -4.08 -9.42 -44.76
N LYS A 89 -4.61 -8.41 -45.48
CA LYS A 89 -5.36 -7.29 -44.89
C LYS A 89 -6.67 -7.78 -44.25
N ARG A 90 -7.33 -8.78 -44.81
CA ARG A 90 -8.52 -9.36 -44.20
C ARG A 90 -8.18 -10.18 -42.97
N ILE A 91 -7.06 -10.94 -42.99
CA ILE A 91 -6.59 -11.71 -41.84
C ILE A 91 -6.20 -10.74 -40.70
N LEU A 92 -5.47 -9.66 -40.99
CA LEU A 92 -5.12 -8.62 -40.01
C LEU A 92 -6.37 -7.96 -39.41
N LEU A 93 -7.37 -7.63 -40.24
CA LEU A 93 -8.63 -7.05 -39.79
C LEU A 93 -9.41 -8.06 -38.90
N THR A 94 -9.46 -9.34 -39.29
CA THR A 94 -10.09 -10.37 -38.47
C THR A 94 -9.40 -10.55 -37.13
N LEU A 95 -8.05 -10.59 -37.10
CA LEU A 95 -7.27 -10.66 -35.86
C LEU A 95 -7.50 -9.42 -34.97
N LEU A 96 -7.57 -8.24 -35.58
CA LEU A 96 -7.88 -7.00 -34.85
C LEU A 96 -9.29 -7.05 -34.22
N VAL A 97 -10.30 -7.51 -34.97
CA VAL A 97 -11.67 -7.66 -34.47
C VAL A 97 -11.74 -8.67 -33.33
N ILE A 98 -11.04 -9.81 -33.46
CA ILE A 98 -10.97 -10.81 -32.40
C ILE A 98 -10.29 -10.22 -31.16
N LEU A 99 -9.19 -9.48 -31.31
CA LEU A 99 -8.50 -8.82 -30.20
C LEU A 99 -9.39 -7.79 -29.51
N LEU A 100 -10.11 -6.97 -30.27
CA LEU A 100 -11.09 -6.01 -29.73
C LEU A 100 -12.23 -6.69 -28.99
N ALA A 101 -12.75 -7.79 -29.53
CA ALA A 101 -13.80 -8.57 -28.88
C ALA A 101 -13.32 -9.21 -27.57
N LEU A 102 -12.11 -9.76 -27.54
CA LEU A 102 -11.49 -10.30 -26.32
C LEU A 102 -11.25 -9.21 -25.27
N THR A 103 -10.75 -8.04 -25.68
CA THR A 103 -10.56 -6.91 -24.77
C THR A 103 -11.90 -6.43 -24.19
N ALA A 104 -12.93 -6.30 -25.03
CA ALA A 104 -14.28 -5.93 -24.60
C ALA A 104 -14.86 -6.95 -23.62
N ALA A 105 -14.67 -8.26 -23.87
CA ALA A 105 -15.10 -9.32 -22.95
C ALA A 105 -14.39 -9.24 -21.60
N VAL A 106 -13.07 -9.03 -21.58
CA VAL A 106 -12.30 -8.82 -20.33
C VAL A 106 -12.79 -7.58 -19.59
N CYS A 107 -13.00 -6.46 -20.29
CA CYS A 107 -13.54 -5.25 -19.68
C CYS A 107 -14.94 -5.47 -19.09
N ALA A 108 -15.82 -6.18 -19.78
CA ALA A 108 -17.16 -6.49 -19.29
C ALA A 108 -17.14 -7.38 -18.03
N VAL A 109 -16.26 -8.38 -17.99
CA VAL A 109 -16.05 -9.24 -16.81
C VAL A 109 -15.55 -8.42 -15.64
N VAL A 110 -14.50 -7.62 -15.82
CA VAL A 110 -13.95 -6.78 -14.73
C VAL A 110 -15.01 -5.77 -14.25
N TRP A 111 -15.76 -5.17 -15.18
CA TRP A 111 -16.87 -4.27 -14.85
C TRP A 111 -17.92 -4.95 -13.97
N SER A 112 -18.38 -6.13 -14.36
CA SER A 112 -19.37 -6.92 -13.60
C SER A 112 -18.85 -7.31 -12.21
N LEU A 113 -17.60 -7.78 -12.13
CA LEU A 113 -17.00 -8.21 -10.87
C LEU A 113 -16.81 -7.04 -9.89
N THR A 114 -16.47 -5.86 -10.38
CA THR A 114 -16.19 -4.69 -9.52
C THR A 114 -17.43 -3.85 -9.22
N ASP A 115 -18.59 -4.20 -9.71
CA ASP A 115 -19.84 -3.48 -9.43
C ASP A 115 -20.30 -3.62 -7.95
N THR A 116 -19.81 -4.62 -7.26
CA THR A 116 -20.15 -4.95 -5.87
C THR A 116 -19.43 -4.07 -4.82
N PHE A 117 -18.44 -3.25 -5.19
CA PHE A 117 -17.75 -2.37 -4.24
C PHE A 117 -18.67 -1.30 -3.62
N ASP A 118 -18.47 -1.00 -2.33
CA ASP A 118 -19.04 0.18 -1.67
C ASP A 118 -18.36 1.45 -2.19
N ARG A 119 -18.97 2.09 -3.22
CA ARG A 119 -18.39 3.26 -3.89
C ARG A 119 -18.85 4.57 -3.29
N GLN A 120 -17.85 5.37 -2.90
CA GLN A 120 -18.05 6.73 -2.40
C GLN A 120 -17.77 7.75 -3.50
N LYS A 121 -18.60 8.78 -3.59
CA LYS A 121 -18.37 9.92 -4.49
C LYS A 121 -17.50 10.95 -3.78
N THR A 122 -16.38 11.30 -4.40
CA THR A 122 -15.43 12.29 -3.89
C THR A 122 -15.10 13.30 -4.98
N LYS A 123 -14.59 14.47 -4.61
CA LYS A 123 -14.05 15.45 -5.53
C LYS A 123 -12.55 15.53 -5.35
N HIS A 124 -11.83 15.84 -6.42
CA HIS A 124 -10.37 15.96 -6.39
C HIS A 124 -9.88 17.00 -5.38
N GLU A 125 -10.60 18.10 -5.24
CA GLU A 125 -10.29 19.16 -4.28
C GLU A 125 -10.32 18.73 -2.81
N ASP A 126 -11.12 17.69 -2.47
CA ASP A 126 -11.24 17.16 -1.11
C ASP A 126 -9.94 16.49 -0.62
N PHE A 127 -9.04 16.13 -1.54
CA PHE A 127 -7.79 15.42 -1.23
C PHE A 127 -6.60 16.32 -0.89
N ALA A 128 -6.78 17.63 -0.89
CA ALA A 128 -5.76 18.62 -0.52
C ALA A 128 -4.39 18.40 -1.24
N ILE A 129 -4.43 18.11 -2.53
CA ILE A 129 -3.21 17.94 -3.34
C ILE A 129 -2.74 19.32 -3.82
N SER A 130 -1.50 19.71 -3.47
CA SER A 130 -0.95 20.97 -3.96
C SER A 130 -0.63 20.90 -5.47
N LYS A 131 -0.79 22.00 -6.18
CA LYS A 131 -0.51 22.08 -7.63
C LYS A 131 0.94 21.74 -7.97
N GLN A 132 1.88 22.05 -7.07
CA GLN A 132 3.28 21.67 -7.23
C GLN A 132 3.41 20.14 -7.22
N VAL A 133 2.88 19.48 -6.18
CA VAL A 133 2.96 18.03 -6.01
C VAL A 133 2.26 17.29 -7.15
N GLU A 134 1.09 17.77 -7.60
CA GLU A 134 0.38 17.19 -8.74
C GLU A 134 1.26 17.20 -10.01
N LYS A 135 1.96 18.31 -10.25
CA LYS A 135 2.91 18.43 -11.37
C LYS A 135 4.10 17.49 -11.21
N ASP A 136 4.71 17.47 -10.01
CA ASP A 136 5.95 16.75 -9.74
C ASP A 136 5.75 15.23 -9.74
N LEU A 137 4.56 14.77 -9.34
CA LEU A 137 4.17 13.35 -9.29
C LEU A 137 3.23 12.91 -10.42
N ARG A 138 3.02 13.72 -11.47
CA ARG A 138 2.15 13.38 -12.62
C ARG A 138 2.50 12.06 -13.32
N GLY A 139 3.76 11.63 -13.22
CA GLY A 139 4.26 10.35 -13.76
C GLY A 139 3.90 9.12 -12.92
N TYR A 140 3.30 9.35 -11.75
CA TYR A 140 2.90 8.31 -10.81
C TYR A 140 1.39 8.28 -10.62
N ARG A 141 0.86 7.14 -10.21
CA ARG A 141 -0.50 6.96 -9.72
C ARG A 141 -0.39 6.38 -8.32
N ASN A 142 -0.84 7.14 -7.34
CA ASN A 142 -0.76 6.78 -5.94
C ASN A 142 -2.15 6.44 -5.40
N ILE A 143 -2.31 5.22 -4.88
CA ILE A 143 -3.59 4.70 -4.34
C ILE A 143 -3.37 4.37 -2.88
N ALA A 144 -4.17 4.95 -1.98
CA ALA A 144 -4.12 4.59 -0.57
C ALA A 144 -4.83 3.25 -0.30
N ILE A 145 -4.14 2.36 0.39
CA ILE A 145 -4.69 1.12 0.94
C ILE A 145 -4.86 1.34 2.44
N LEU A 146 -6.09 1.40 2.89
CA LEU A 146 -6.47 1.73 4.26
C LEU A 146 -7.13 0.53 4.94
N GLY A 147 -6.45 -0.06 5.91
CA GLY A 147 -7.01 -1.13 6.72
C GLY A 147 -7.53 -0.59 8.05
N THR A 148 -8.80 -0.85 8.35
CA THR A 148 -9.43 -0.38 9.58
C THR A 148 -9.51 -1.47 10.64
N ASP A 149 -9.67 -1.05 11.90
CA ASP A 149 -9.92 -1.93 13.03
C ASP A 149 -11.43 -2.21 13.25
N SER A 150 -12.30 -1.75 12.33
CA SER A 150 -13.73 -2.00 12.40
C SER A 150 -14.07 -3.49 12.31
N ARG A 151 -15.06 -3.90 13.12
CA ARG A 151 -15.66 -5.23 13.04
C ARG A 151 -16.58 -5.32 11.82
N ALA A 152 -17.03 -6.55 11.52
CA ALA A 152 -17.85 -6.81 10.34
C ALA A 152 -19.16 -6.00 10.27
N ASP A 153 -19.71 -5.61 11.43
CA ASP A 153 -20.97 -4.88 11.61
C ASP A 153 -20.77 -3.39 11.93
N GLU A 154 -19.52 -2.92 12.03
CA GLU A 154 -19.19 -1.53 12.34
C GLU A 154 -18.97 -0.70 11.08
N SER A 155 -19.38 0.58 11.13
CA SER A 155 -19.13 1.53 10.05
C SER A 155 -17.66 1.87 9.91
N TYR A 156 -17.18 1.98 8.67
CA TYR A 156 -15.85 2.48 8.36
C TYR A 156 -15.62 3.93 8.81
N ASP A 157 -16.69 4.73 8.93
CA ASP A 157 -16.60 6.17 9.16
C ASP A 157 -16.18 6.54 10.60
N VAL A 158 -16.32 5.60 11.55
CA VAL A 158 -15.94 5.80 12.96
C VAL A 158 -14.74 4.97 13.39
N SER A 159 -14.10 4.28 12.47
CA SER A 159 -12.97 3.39 12.74
C SER A 159 -11.63 4.06 12.48
N ARG A 160 -10.58 3.59 13.16
CA ARG A 160 -9.20 4.04 12.95
C ARG A 160 -8.56 3.29 11.80
N THR A 161 -7.71 3.98 11.02
CA THR A 161 -6.87 3.34 10.00
C THR A 161 -5.61 2.75 10.63
N ASP A 162 -5.66 1.47 10.96
CA ASP A 162 -4.56 0.74 11.59
C ASP A 162 -3.44 0.34 10.61
N ALA A 163 -3.78 0.21 9.33
CA ALA A 163 -2.83 -0.02 8.24
C ALA A 163 -2.96 1.09 7.19
N ILE A 164 -1.85 1.78 6.90
CA ILE A 164 -1.77 2.84 5.90
C ILE A 164 -0.62 2.49 4.95
N ILE A 165 -0.96 2.11 3.72
CA ILE A 165 -0.01 1.76 2.68
C ILE A 165 -0.39 2.51 1.40
N VAL A 166 0.56 3.18 0.75
CA VAL A 166 0.34 3.78 -0.56
C VAL A 166 0.95 2.88 -1.63
N LEU A 167 0.13 2.45 -2.58
CA LEU A 167 0.56 1.79 -3.81
C LEU A 167 0.96 2.87 -4.81
N SER A 168 2.23 2.98 -5.11
CA SER A 168 2.76 3.95 -6.08
C SER A 168 3.15 3.25 -7.37
N PHE A 169 2.36 3.45 -8.41
CA PHE A 169 2.63 2.95 -9.76
C PHE A 169 3.31 4.02 -10.61
N LYS A 170 4.47 3.70 -11.19
CA LYS A 170 5.06 4.52 -12.23
C LYS A 170 4.33 4.25 -13.55
N LYS A 171 3.58 5.24 -14.06
CA LYS A 171 2.67 5.09 -15.22
C LYS A 171 3.37 4.60 -16.49
N THR A 172 4.65 4.95 -16.67
CA THR A 172 5.41 4.61 -17.89
C THR A 172 5.94 3.17 -17.91
N THR A 173 6.37 2.64 -16.75
CA THR A 173 7.05 1.33 -16.64
C THR A 173 6.16 0.25 -16.03
N GLY A 174 5.22 0.62 -15.18
CA GLY A 174 4.45 -0.31 -14.36
C GLY A 174 5.14 -0.68 -13.04
N ASP A 175 6.29 -0.05 -12.72
CA ASP A 175 6.97 -0.26 -11.44
C ASP A 175 6.00 0.05 -10.30
N LEU A 176 5.79 -0.91 -9.40
CA LEU A 176 4.97 -0.75 -8.21
C LEU A 176 5.85 -0.68 -6.97
N ARG A 177 5.68 0.37 -6.19
CA ARG A 177 6.32 0.53 -4.89
C ARG A 177 5.28 0.67 -3.80
N LEU A 178 5.49 -0.02 -2.68
CA LEU A 178 4.68 0.13 -1.49
C LEU A 178 5.36 1.12 -0.53
N ILE A 179 4.61 2.16 -0.16
CA ILE A 179 5.01 3.12 0.86
C ILE A 179 4.13 2.87 2.08
N SER A 180 4.71 2.45 3.18
CA SER A 180 3.96 2.21 4.41
C SER A 180 4.16 3.35 5.39
N VAL A 181 3.06 3.89 5.91
CA VAL A 181 3.06 4.99 6.87
C VAL A 181 2.73 4.45 8.25
N MET A 182 3.47 4.89 9.27
CA MET A 182 3.17 4.55 10.66
C MET A 182 1.89 5.26 11.10
N ARG A 183 0.91 4.52 11.61
CA ARG A 183 -0.42 5.03 11.94
C ARG A 183 -0.42 6.11 13.01
N ASP A 184 0.55 6.07 13.94
CA ASP A 184 0.66 7.04 15.04
C ASP A 184 1.49 8.28 14.65
N SER A 185 1.77 8.47 13.34
CA SER A 185 2.48 9.64 12.82
C SER A 185 1.71 10.92 13.10
N TYR A 186 2.42 11.91 13.66
CA TYR A 186 1.88 13.22 14.02
C TYR A 186 1.80 14.10 12.78
N LEU A 187 0.58 14.25 12.24
CA LEU A 187 0.29 14.97 11.00
C LEU A 187 -0.91 15.90 11.17
N LYS A 188 -1.07 16.85 10.24
CA LYS A 188 -2.16 17.82 10.19
C LYS A 188 -3.30 17.31 9.32
N PHE A 189 -4.54 17.36 9.83
CA PHE A 189 -5.75 17.01 9.08
C PHE A 189 -6.99 17.72 9.67
N GLU A 190 -8.14 17.59 9.00
CA GLU A 190 -9.36 18.27 9.38
C GLU A 190 -10.08 17.56 10.52
N TYR A 191 -10.52 18.33 11.52
CA TYR A 191 -11.44 17.91 12.56
C TYR A 191 -12.89 18.03 12.08
N PHE A 192 -13.89 17.60 12.87
CA PHE A 192 -15.31 17.58 12.51
C PHE A 192 -15.90 18.94 12.06
N ASP A 193 -15.34 20.04 12.51
CA ASP A 193 -15.76 21.41 12.19
C ASP A 193 -14.99 22.05 11.04
N GLY A 194 -14.07 21.27 10.41
CA GLY A 194 -13.19 21.76 9.34
C GLY A 194 -11.94 22.48 9.82
N GLU A 195 -11.72 22.60 11.16
CA GLU A 195 -10.47 23.13 11.69
C GLU A 195 -9.32 22.12 11.46
N LEU A 196 -8.13 22.63 11.09
CA LEU A 196 -6.95 21.80 10.94
C LEU A 196 -6.27 21.57 12.28
N ILE A 197 -6.17 20.32 12.69
CA ILE A 197 -5.51 19.90 13.93
C ILE A 197 -4.30 19.02 13.66
N TYR A 198 -3.41 18.89 14.65
CA TYR A 198 -2.33 17.90 14.66
C TYR A 198 -2.70 16.75 15.58
N ASP A 199 -2.69 15.53 15.05
CA ASP A 199 -2.92 14.32 15.82
C ASP A 199 -2.33 13.11 15.05
N LYS A 200 -2.52 11.89 15.57
CA LYS A 200 -2.16 10.65 14.89
C LYS A 200 -2.93 10.51 13.58
N VAL A 201 -2.24 10.27 12.50
CA VAL A 201 -2.89 10.11 11.18
C VAL A 201 -3.96 9.00 11.15
N THR A 202 -3.88 8.01 12.04
CA THR A 202 -4.92 6.98 12.22
C THR A 202 -6.30 7.57 12.59
N HIS A 203 -6.33 8.72 13.26
CA HIS A 203 -7.56 9.39 13.67
C HIS A 203 -8.21 10.21 12.55
N ALA A 204 -7.47 10.55 11.49
CA ALA A 204 -8.02 11.32 10.38
C ALA A 204 -9.27 10.68 9.77
N ASN A 205 -9.32 9.34 9.72
CA ASN A 205 -10.50 8.62 9.23
C ASN A 205 -11.73 8.81 10.13
N VAL A 206 -11.54 8.88 11.45
CA VAL A 206 -12.64 9.09 12.40
C VAL A 206 -13.30 10.46 12.19
N TYR A 207 -12.52 11.47 11.80
CA TYR A 207 -13.00 12.85 11.68
C TYR A 207 -13.55 13.22 10.30
N GLY A 208 -13.07 12.59 9.24
CA GLY A 208 -13.48 12.93 7.86
C GLY A 208 -13.35 11.78 6.86
N GLY A 209 -13.33 10.54 7.35
CA GLY A 209 -13.29 9.35 6.51
C GLY A 209 -11.96 9.17 5.77
N PRO A 210 -11.93 8.25 4.78
CA PRO A 210 -10.72 7.91 4.04
C PRO A 210 -10.15 9.10 3.24
N VAL A 211 -11.00 10.04 2.82
CA VAL A 211 -10.58 11.26 2.12
C VAL A 211 -9.68 12.12 3.01
N ASN A 212 -10.08 12.32 4.27
CA ASN A 212 -9.29 13.09 5.22
C ASN A 212 -7.95 12.40 5.55
N THR A 213 -7.93 11.06 5.62
CA THR A 213 -6.67 10.32 5.75
C THR A 213 -5.75 10.55 4.54
N CYS A 214 -6.28 10.48 3.32
CA CYS A 214 -5.51 10.77 2.10
C CYS A 214 -5.02 12.23 2.09
N ALA A 215 -5.88 13.19 2.45
CA ALA A 215 -5.53 14.61 2.56
C ALA A 215 -4.40 14.85 3.56
N ALA A 216 -4.43 14.19 4.74
CA ALA A 216 -3.34 14.25 5.71
C ALA A 216 -2.00 13.78 5.15
N LEU A 217 -2.03 12.67 4.38
CA LEU A 217 -0.84 12.14 3.72
C LEU A 217 -0.35 13.07 2.60
N ASN A 218 -1.25 13.66 1.83
CA ASN A 218 -0.91 14.59 0.76
C ASN A 218 -0.27 15.87 1.32
N ARG A 219 -0.86 16.46 2.37
CA ARG A 219 -0.32 17.66 3.04
C ARG A 219 1.04 17.39 3.69
N GLY A 220 1.18 16.27 4.41
CA GLY A 220 2.35 16.00 5.23
C GLY A 220 3.51 15.32 4.51
N LEU A 221 3.23 14.55 3.45
CA LEU A 221 4.23 13.77 2.74
C LEU A 221 4.42 14.23 1.29
N ASP A 222 3.75 15.30 0.88
CA ASP A 222 3.74 15.78 -0.51
C ASP A 222 3.38 14.66 -1.50
N LEU A 223 2.26 13.98 -1.27
CA LEU A 223 1.74 12.94 -2.15
C LEU A 223 0.57 13.44 -2.99
N ASN A 224 0.25 12.77 -4.09
CA ASN A 224 -0.90 13.04 -4.95
C ASN A 224 -1.88 11.86 -4.94
N ILE A 225 -2.37 11.53 -3.76
CA ILE A 225 -3.33 10.45 -3.54
C ILE A 225 -4.73 11.02 -3.73
N ASP A 226 -5.45 10.59 -4.75
CA ASP A 226 -6.86 10.91 -5.01
C ASP A 226 -7.73 9.66 -5.13
N GLU A 227 -7.14 8.48 -4.93
CA GLU A 227 -7.79 7.19 -4.96
C GLU A 227 -7.47 6.40 -3.70
N TYR A 228 -8.48 5.70 -3.18
CA TYR A 228 -8.28 4.81 -2.03
C TYR A 228 -9.05 3.50 -2.15
N ILE A 229 -8.56 2.48 -1.44
CA ILE A 229 -9.22 1.20 -1.19
C ILE A 229 -9.18 1.00 0.34
N MET A 230 -10.34 0.89 0.95
CA MET A 230 -10.49 0.69 2.39
C MET A 230 -11.16 -0.64 2.67
N PHE A 231 -10.67 -1.35 3.69
CA PHE A 231 -11.17 -2.66 4.09
C PHE A 231 -10.98 -2.88 5.60
N ASN A 232 -11.80 -3.76 6.17
CA ASN A 232 -11.70 -4.20 7.56
C ASN A 232 -11.00 -5.57 7.68
N TRP A 233 -10.89 -6.09 8.89
CA TRP A 233 -10.26 -7.38 9.16
C TRP A 233 -11.00 -8.55 8.52
N LYS A 234 -12.35 -8.47 8.45
CA LYS A 234 -13.14 -9.52 7.79
C LYS A 234 -12.82 -9.59 6.30
N ALA A 235 -12.74 -8.47 5.61
CA ALA A 235 -12.37 -8.44 4.20
C ALA A 235 -10.98 -9.03 3.94
N VAL A 236 -10.02 -8.80 4.85
CA VAL A 236 -8.67 -9.42 4.76
C VAL A 236 -8.75 -10.93 4.91
N SER A 237 -9.49 -11.41 5.93
CA SER A 237 -9.68 -12.84 6.18
C SER A 237 -10.33 -13.52 4.98
N ASP A 238 -11.47 -13.00 4.53
CA ASP A 238 -12.22 -13.53 3.41
C ASP A 238 -11.38 -13.55 2.12
N ALA A 239 -10.59 -12.50 1.86
CA ALA A 239 -9.71 -12.44 0.68
C ALA A 239 -8.63 -13.52 0.70
N VAL A 240 -8.03 -13.75 1.87
CA VAL A 240 -7.01 -14.79 2.03
C VAL A 240 -7.63 -16.18 1.86
N ASP A 241 -8.81 -16.42 2.44
CA ASP A 241 -9.50 -17.70 2.34
C ASP A 241 -10.02 -17.99 0.93
N ALA A 242 -10.61 -16.99 0.25
CA ALA A 242 -11.02 -17.10 -1.16
C ALA A 242 -9.87 -17.51 -2.07
N LEU A 243 -8.65 -17.03 -1.77
CA LEU A 243 -7.45 -17.41 -2.50
C LEU A 243 -6.85 -18.77 -2.04
N GLY A 244 -7.42 -19.44 -1.03
CA GLY A 244 -6.90 -20.67 -0.47
C GLY A 244 -5.64 -20.46 0.39
N GLY A 245 -5.60 -19.39 1.18
CA GLY A 245 -4.50 -19.00 2.07
C GLY A 245 -3.35 -18.27 1.38
N ILE A 246 -2.43 -17.72 2.15
CA ILE A 246 -1.22 -17.05 1.65
C ILE A 246 0.04 -17.63 2.31
N THR A 247 1.15 -17.65 1.59
CA THR A 247 2.42 -18.16 2.13
C THR A 247 3.18 -17.06 2.84
N ILE A 248 3.42 -17.24 4.15
CA ILE A 248 4.18 -16.33 5.01
C ILE A 248 5.29 -17.12 5.72
N ASN A 249 6.44 -16.49 5.90
CA ASN A 249 7.50 -17.01 6.76
C ASN A 249 7.28 -16.49 8.19
N VAL A 250 6.72 -17.35 9.06
CA VAL A 250 6.43 -17.05 10.47
C VAL A 250 7.69 -17.26 11.28
N LYS A 251 8.06 -16.29 12.12
CA LYS A 251 9.21 -16.39 13.02
C LYS A 251 8.83 -17.07 14.33
N GLU A 252 9.81 -17.70 14.98
CA GLU A 252 9.60 -18.41 16.26
C GLU A 252 8.99 -17.51 17.35
N ASN A 253 9.49 -16.28 17.47
CA ASN A 253 8.99 -15.29 18.42
C ASN A 253 7.60 -14.71 18.10
N GLU A 254 7.01 -15.04 16.95
CA GLU A 254 5.67 -14.60 16.53
C GLU A 254 4.59 -15.63 16.91
N ILE A 255 4.95 -16.90 17.11
CA ILE A 255 4.00 -18.02 17.36
C ILE A 255 3.19 -17.79 18.64
N GLY A 256 3.84 -17.41 19.72
CA GLY A 256 3.16 -17.16 20.99
C GLY A 256 2.09 -16.07 20.89
N ASP A 257 2.41 -14.96 20.24
CA ASP A 257 1.46 -13.86 20.00
C ASP A 257 0.33 -14.29 19.04
N LEU A 258 0.64 -15.06 17.99
CA LEU A 258 -0.35 -15.59 17.04
C LEU A 258 -1.37 -16.49 17.75
N ASN A 259 -0.89 -17.43 18.55
CA ASN A 259 -1.77 -18.38 19.26
C ASN A 259 -2.55 -17.72 20.40
N HIS A 260 -2.02 -16.63 20.97
CA HIS A 260 -2.72 -15.85 21.99
C HIS A 260 -3.88 -15.02 21.40
N TRP A 261 -3.64 -14.32 20.26
CA TRP A 261 -4.62 -13.38 19.67
C TRP A 261 -5.50 -14.02 18.60
N GLY A 262 -5.16 -15.25 18.15
CA GLY A 262 -5.90 -15.95 17.10
C GLY A 262 -7.37 -16.17 17.43
N PRO A 263 -7.73 -16.69 18.63
CA PRO A 263 -9.12 -16.92 19.02
C PRO A 263 -9.98 -15.64 18.99
N GLU A 264 -9.47 -14.53 19.54
CA GLU A 264 -10.17 -13.22 19.48
C GLU A 264 -10.32 -12.73 18.04
N THR A 265 -9.30 -12.94 17.19
CA THR A 265 -9.39 -12.57 15.78
C THR A 265 -10.47 -13.39 15.09
N ALA A 266 -10.57 -14.70 15.39
CA ALA A 266 -11.59 -15.58 14.84
C ALA A 266 -13.01 -15.09 15.17
N GLU A 267 -13.27 -14.68 16.42
CA GLU A 267 -14.54 -14.08 16.82
C GLU A 267 -14.85 -12.81 16.01
N ASN A 268 -13.86 -11.91 15.86
CA ASN A 268 -14.05 -10.63 15.18
C ASN A 268 -14.30 -10.76 13.66
N VAL A 269 -13.79 -11.81 13.02
CA VAL A 269 -13.98 -12.04 11.58
C VAL A 269 -15.01 -13.11 11.25
N GLY A 270 -15.55 -13.78 12.28
CA GLY A 270 -16.57 -14.84 12.10
C GLY A 270 -16.00 -16.17 11.62
N GLY A 271 -14.78 -16.54 12.07
CA GLY A 271 -14.08 -17.76 11.66
C GLY A 271 -13.68 -18.67 12.82
N THR A 272 -12.79 -19.62 12.54
CA THR A 272 -12.18 -20.51 13.53
C THR A 272 -10.67 -20.41 13.45
N TYR A 273 -10.00 -20.31 14.59
CA TYR A 273 -8.55 -20.25 14.65
C TYR A 273 -7.92 -21.63 14.77
N THR A 274 -6.99 -21.95 13.89
CA THR A 274 -6.12 -23.12 13.97
C THR A 274 -4.75 -22.68 14.50
N PRO A 275 -4.27 -23.23 15.63
CA PRO A 275 -2.98 -22.84 16.20
C PRO A 275 -1.81 -23.11 15.25
N ILE A 276 -0.81 -22.23 15.29
CA ILE A 276 0.46 -22.40 14.59
C ILE A 276 1.46 -23.12 15.51
N GLU A 277 1.94 -24.29 15.08
CA GLU A 277 2.78 -25.14 15.90
C GLU A 277 4.29 -24.88 15.73
N LYS A 278 4.73 -24.40 14.58
CA LYS A 278 6.15 -24.21 14.25
C LYS A 278 6.41 -23.03 13.34
N ALA A 279 7.61 -22.48 13.46
CA ALA A 279 8.09 -21.42 12.61
C ALA A 279 8.43 -21.90 11.19
N GLY A 280 8.65 -20.97 10.30
CA GLY A 280 9.06 -21.22 8.93
C GLY A 280 8.02 -20.81 7.90
N LYS A 281 8.33 -21.13 6.65
CA LYS A 281 7.47 -20.83 5.50
C LYS A 281 6.26 -21.77 5.49
N GLN A 282 5.07 -21.21 5.62
CA GLN A 282 3.82 -21.97 5.70
C GLN A 282 2.65 -21.18 5.12
N THR A 283 1.58 -21.89 4.77
CA THR A 283 0.35 -21.27 4.30
C THR A 283 -0.51 -20.89 5.49
N LEU A 284 -0.85 -19.62 5.61
CA LEU A 284 -1.79 -19.08 6.59
C LEU A 284 -3.17 -18.97 5.96
N ASP A 285 -4.20 -19.39 6.70
CA ASP A 285 -5.61 -19.10 6.39
C ASP A 285 -5.96 -17.63 6.69
N GLY A 286 -7.20 -17.23 6.43
CA GLY A 286 -7.65 -15.85 6.62
C GLY A 286 -7.53 -15.35 8.05
N VAL A 287 -7.95 -16.18 9.03
CA VAL A 287 -7.86 -15.84 10.46
C VAL A 287 -6.39 -15.69 10.88
N GLN A 288 -5.55 -16.66 10.52
CA GLN A 288 -4.11 -16.64 10.84
C GLN A 288 -3.41 -15.43 10.21
N ALA A 289 -3.71 -15.11 8.93
CA ALA A 289 -3.13 -13.97 8.23
C ALA A 289 -3.58 -12.63 8.84
N THR A 290 -4.85 -12.53 9.23
CA THR A 290 -5.38 -11.35 9.91
C THR A 290 -4.76 -11.19 11.29
N THR A 291 -4.63 -12.29 12.05
CA THR A 291 -3.93 -12.31 13.35
C THR A 291 -2.47 -11.87 13.19
N TYR A 292 -1.79 -12.36 12.13
CA TYR A 292 -0.41 -11.97 11.83
C TYR A 292 -0.26 -10.46 11.61
N CYS A 293 -1.27 -9.79 11.06
CA CYS A 293 -1.32 -8.33 10.96
C CYS A 293 -1.45 -7.64 12.32
N ARG A 294 -2.11 -8.26 13.31
CA ARG A 294 -2.49 -7.65 14.60
C ARG A 294 -1.44 -7.76 15.70
N ILE A 295 -0.61 -8.80 15.69
CA ILE A 295 0.35 -9.08 16.77
C ILE A 295 1.38 -7.97 16.97
N ARG A 296 1.74 -7.69 18.24
CA ARG A 296 2.62 -6.57 18.64
C ARG A 296 3.69 -6.93 19.67
N LYS A 297 3.30 -7.62 20.77
CA LYS A 297 4.00 -7.63 22.04
C LYS A 297 5.42 -8.22 21.99
N ASN A 298 5.59 -9.46 21.59
CA ASN A 298 6.90 -10.15 21.60
C ASN A 298 7.56 -10.15 20.20
N SER A 299 6.95 -9.45 19.27
CA SER A 299 7.23 -9.56 17.84
C SER A 299 7.71 -8.25 17.19
N GLY A 300 8.23 -7.30 18.02
CA GLY A 300 8.92 -6.10 17.54
C GLY A 300 8.09 -4.82 17.39
N GLY A 301 6.93 -4.71 18.09
CA GLY A 301 6.14 -3.48 18.18
C GLY A 301 5.47 -3.00 16.89
N ASP A 302 5.09 -1.71 16.83
CA ASP A 302 4.32 -1.12 15.72
C ASP A 302 5.08 -1.05 14.39
N SER A 303 6.38 -0.86 14.40
CA SER A 303 7.21 -0.89 13.18
C SER A 303 7.15 -2.27 12.51
N SER A 304 7.23 -3.34 13.32
CA SER A 304 7.11 -4.72 12.83
C SER A 304 5.69 -5.03 12.34
N ARG A 305 4.65 -4.44 12.95
CA ARG A 305 3.25 -4.56 12.52
C ARG A 305 3.07 -3.99 11.10
N THR A 306 3.58 -2.79 10.85
CA THR A 306 3.56 -2.17 9.51
C THR A 306 4.25 -3.07 8.47
N THR A 307 5.34 -3.73 8.85
CA THR A 307 6.04 -4.70 7.98
C THR A 307 5.18 -5.94 7.70
N ARG A 308 4.41 -6.44 8.70
CA ARG A 308 3.52 -7.58 8.51
C ARG A 308 2.35 -7.25 7.59
N TYR A 309 1.74 -6.08 7.72
CA TYR A 309 0.73 -5.62 6.76
C TYR A 309 1.26 -5.64 5.32
N LYS A 310 2.46 -5.11 5.09
CA LYS A 310 3.08 -5.17 3.75
C LYS A 310 3.25 -6.60 3.24
N LYS A 311 3.70 -7.52 4.09
CA LYS A 311 3.87 -8.93 3.70
C LYS A 311 2.53 -9.56 3.31
N VAL A 312 1.49 -9.38 4.11
CA VAL A 312 0.16 -9.93 3.84
C VAL A 312 -0.41 -9.33 2.56
N VAL A 313 -0.42 -7.99 2.42
CA VAL A 313 -0.90 -7.30 1.20
C VAL A 313 -0.14 -7.79 -0.02
N THR A 314 1.19 -7.86 0.04
CA THR A 314 2.02 -8.32 -1.09
C THR A 314 1.73 -9.78 -1.46
N ALA A 315 1.61 -10.66 -0.48
CA ALA A 315 1.33 -12.08 -0.71
C ALA A 315 -0.07 -12.28 -1.32
N THR A 316 -1.07 -11.57 -0.79
CA THR A 316 -2.45 -11.60 -1.29
C THR A 316 -2.53 -11.08 -2.73
N MET A 317 -1.92 -9.92 -3.02
CA MET A 317 -1.87 -9.37 -4.37
C MET A 317 -1.20 -10.32 -5.36
N LYS A 318 -0.02 -10.86 -5.03
CA LYS A 318 0.70 -11.82 -5.89
C LYS A 318 -0.17 -13.04 -6.16
N LYS A 319 -0.83 -13.58 -5.14
CA LYS A 319 -1.67 -14.77 -5.29
C LYS A 319 -2.91 -14.49 -6.12
N ALA A 320 -3.59 -13.35 -5.92
CA ALA A 320 -4.73 -12.93 -6.72
C ALA A 320 -4.38 -12.78 -8.21
N LEU A 321 -3.23 -12.18 -8.53
CA LEU A 321 -2.76 -12.02 -9.90
C LEU A 321 -2.43 -13.37 -10.60
N THR A 322 -2.01 -14.38 -9.84
CA THR A 322 -1.72 -15.72 -10.37
C THR A 322 -2.95 -16.64 -10.45
N GLN A 323 -4.08 -16.22 -9.88
CA GLN A 323 -5.31 -17.00 -9.80
C GLN A 323 -6.54 -16.21 -10.32
N PRO A 324 -6.55 -15.77 -11.60
CA PRO A 324 -7.65 -14.96 -12.13
C PRO A 324 -9.02 -15.68 -12.10
N TRP A 325 -9.04 -17.02 -12.05
CA TRP A 325 -10.28 -17.79 -11.88
C TRP A 325 -10.93 -17.64 -10.50
N LYS A 326 -10.20 -17.09 -9.50
CA LYS A 326 -10.73 -16.78 -8.16
C LYS A 326 -11.39 -15.41 -8.05
N LEU A 327 -11.36 -14.62 -9.12
CA LEU A 327 -11.93 -13.26 -9.12
C LEU A 327 -13.44 -13.25 -8.85
N GLN A 328 -14.19 -14.28 -9.29
CA GLN A 328 -15.62 -14.37 -8.98
C GLN A 328 -15.84 -14.57 -7.47
N GLU A 329 -15.10 -15.48 -6.83
CA GLU A 329 -15.19 -15.74 -5.40
C GLU A 329 -14.80 -14.51 -4.55
N LEU A 330 -13.78 -13.75 -5.01
CA LEU A 330 -13.41 -12.46 -4.41
C LEU A 330 -14.52 -11.42 -4.59
N SER A 331 -15.15 -11.36 -5.77
CA SER A 331 -16.24 -10.42 -6.03
C SER A 331 -17.46 -10.69 -5.14
N ASP A 332 -17.79 -11.94 -4.91
CA ASP A 332 -18.98 -12.33 -4.15
C ASP A 332 -18.80 -12.15 -2.64
N ASN A 333 -17.61 -12.46 -2.12
CA ASN A 333 -17.39 -12.56 -0.68
C ASN A 333 -16.59 -11.37 -0.10
N VAL A 334 -15.74 -10.72 -0.89
CA VAL A 334 -14.78 -9.72 -0.40
C VAL A 334 -15.14 -8.31 -0.86
N PHE A 335 -15.46 -8.13 -2.15
CA PHE A 335 -15.63 -6.80 -2.72
C PHE A 335 -16.79 -5.99 -2.10
N PRO A 336 -17.91 -6.59 -1.63
CA PRO A 336 -18.93 -5.83 -0.90
C PRO A 336 -18.41 -5.21 0.41
N ASN A 337 -17.34 -5.77 0.97
CA ASN A 337 -16.66 -5.28 2.17
C ASN A 337 -15.45 -4.38 1.85
N ILE A 338 -15.36 -3.88 0.62
CA ILE A 338 -14.32 -2.94 0.19
C ILE A 338 -14.98 -1.60 -0.13
N ARG A 339 -14.57 -0.56 0.57
CA ARG A 339 -14.98 0.82 0.27
C ARG A 339 -13.92 1.49 -0.59
N THR A 340 -14.35 2.20 -1.65
CA THR A 340 -13.45 2.91 -2.56
C THR A 340 -14.14 4.09 -3.22
N ASN A 341 -13.38 5.08 -3.67
CA ASN A 341 -13.88 6.12 -4.56
C ASN A 341 -13.60 5.83 -6.05
N MET A 342 -12.88 4.74 -6.33
CA MET A 342 -12.50 4.39 -7.70
C MET A 342 -13.72 3.95 -8.51
N THR A 343 -13.89 4.52 -9.69
CA THR A 343 -14.88 4.06 -10.66
C THR A 343 -14.45 2.74 -11.32
N GLN A 344 -15.37 2.05 -12.01
CA GLN A 344 -14.99 0.89 -12.82
C GLN A 344 -13.94 1.27 -13.89
N GLY A 345 -14.04 2.49 -14.44
CA GLY A 345 -13.05 3.01 -15.40
C GLY A 345 -11.65 3.14 -14.79
N ASP A 346 -11.56 3.62 -13.55
CA ASP A 346 -10.30 3.73 -12.83
C ASP A 346 -9.68 2.36 -12.57
N ILE A 347 -10.49 1.38 -12.18
CA ILE A 347 -10.03 -0.01 -11.97
C ILE A 347 -9.57 -0.64 -13.28
N LEU A 348 -10.34 -0.48 -14.36
CA LEU A 348 -9.98 -0.97 -15.70
C LEU A 348 -8.66 -0.34 -16.19
N SER A 349 -8.42 0.93 -15.88
CA SER A 349 -7.18 1.63 -16.25
C SER A 349 -5.93 1.11 -15.51
N LEU A 350 -6.10 0.33 -14.43
CA LEU A 350 -4.99 -0.37 -13.76
C LEU A 350 -4.55 -1.63 -14.50
N LEU A 351 -5.38 -2.25 -15.35
CA LEU A 351 -5.03 -3.51 -16.02
C LEU A 351 -3.73 -3.44 -16.82
N PRO A 352 -3.46 -2.39 -17.63
CA PRO A 352 -2.18 -2.28 -18.35
C PRO A 352 -0.98 -2.11 -17.40
N LEU A 353 -1.17 -1.52 -16.22
CA LEU A 353 -0.13 -1.40 -15.20
C LEU A 353 0.10 -2.74 -14.51
N ALA A 354 -0.97 -3.48 -14.18
CA ALA A 354 -0.90 -4.79 -13.56
C ALA A 354 -0.17 -5.83 -14.45
N VAL A 355 -0.39 -5.80 -15.77
CA VAL A 355 0.30 -6.68 -16.73
C VAL A 355 1.81 -6.40 -16.80
N ARG A 356 2.23 -5.15 -16.59
CA ARG A 356 3.63 -4.73 -16.61
C ARG A 356 4.23 -4.56 -15.22
N MET A 357 3.49 -4.98 -14.19
CA MET A 357 3.86 -4.72 -12.79
C MET A 357 5.21 -5.36 -12.44
N ASP A 358 6.14 -4.52 -11.98
CA ASP A 358 7.40 -4.92 -11.36
C ASP A 358 7.47 -4.38 -9.93
N MET A 359 7.59 -5.30 -8.96
CA MET A 359 7.60 -4.97 -7.53
C MET A 359 8.95 -4.38 -7.11
N GLN A 360 8.97 -3.11 -6.82
CA GLN A 360 10.15 -2.39 -6.33
C GLN A 360 10.30 -2.52 -4.80
N PRO A 361 11.52 -2.34 -4.25
CA PRO A 361 11.75 -2.32 -2.81
C PRO A 361 10.82 -1.33 -2.11
N SER A 362 10.16 -1.77 -1.04
CA SER A 362 9.20 -0.93 -0.29
C SER A 362 9.90 0.16 0.51
N VAL A 363 9.19 1.26 0.78
CA VAL A 363 9.64 2.36 1.63
C VAL A 363 8.74 2.43 2.87
N SER A 364 9.35 2.57 4.05
CA SER A 364 8.62 2.88 5.29
C SER A 364 8.81 4.35 5.64
N TRP A 365 7.76 4.98 6.17
CA TRP A 365 7.76 6.37 6.60
C TRP A 365 7.06 6.54 7.96
N PRO A 366 7.60 7.37 8.87
CA PRO A 366 8.96 7.90 8.82
C PRO A 366 9.99 6.79 9.08
N LYS A 367 11.26 7.01 8.73
CA LYS A 367 12.38 6.12 9.10
C LYS A 367 13.08 6.60 10.37
N GLU A 368 13.35 7.90 10.43
CA GLU A 368 13.94 8.54 11.61
C GLU A 368 12.86 9.34 12.33
N TYR A 369 12.55 8.94 13.56
CA TYR A 369 11.44 9.49 14.33
C TYR A 369 11.69 9.41 15.83
N TYR A 370 11.02 10.29 16.54
CA TYR A 370 10.78 10.17 17.98
C TYR A 370 9.50 9.37 18.19
N ALA A 371 9.50 8.40 19.08
CA ALA A 371 8.30 7.68 19.50
C ALA A 371 8.16 7.82 21.02
N GLY A 372 7.17 8.56 21.47
CA GLY A 372 6.96 8.83 22.89
C GLY A 372 5.83 9.80 23.16
N LEU A 373 5.67 10.16 24.44
CA LEU A 373 4.64 11.08 24.88
C LEU A 373 5.04 12.53 24.52
N LEU A 374 4.10 13.28 23.97
CA LEU A 374 4.19 14.74 23.86
C LEU A 374 3.62 15.42 25.11
N SER A 375 3.60 16.74 25.11
CA SER A 375 3.14 17.57 26.24
C SER A 375 1.66 17.36 26.63
N ASP A 376 0.86 16.82 25.70
CA ASP A 376 -0.54 16.44 25.94
C ASP A 376 -0.71 15.07 26.61
N GLY A 377 0.39 14.37 26.91
CA GLY A 377 0.40 13.03 27.51
C GLY A 377 0.03 11.90 26.54
N VAL A 378 -0.06 12.17 25.25
CA VAL A 378 -0.37 11.19 24.22
C VAL A 378 0.92 10.75 23.51
N SER A 379 1.04 9.44 23.23
CA SER A 379 2.21 8.90 22.52
C SER A 379 2.05 9.05 21.02
N TYR A 380 3.04 9.67 20.38
CA TYR A 380 3.07 9.90 18.92
C TYR A 380 4.34 9.34 18.29
N VAL A 381 4.31 9.21 16.98
CA VAL A 381 5.47 9.05 16.11
C VAL A 381 5.70 10.38 15.41
N VAL A 382 6.73 11.11 15.83
CA VAL A 382 7.07 12.41 15.26
C VAL A 382 8.35 12.23 14.42
N PRO A 383 8.35 12.54 13.11
CA PRO A 383 9.57 12.49 12.32
C PRO A 383 10.63 13.44 12.92
N ILE A 384 11.91 13.05 12.89
CA ILE A 384 12.99 13.89 13.49
C ILE A 384 12.97 15.27 12.84
N THR A 385 12.87 15.37 11.49
CA THR A 385 12.26 16.51 10.83
C THR A 385 11.32 16.00 9.75
N LEU A 386 10.17 16.66 9.58
CA LEU A 386 9.26 16.32 8.48
C LEU A 386 9.97 16.52 7.13
N GLU A 387 10.74 17.62 7.00
CA GLU A 387 11.50 17.94 5.81
C GLU A 387 12.44 16.82 5.38
N SER A 388 13.29 16.34 6.28
CA SER A 388 14.27 15.28 5.96
C SER A 388 13.59 13.98 5.55
N GLU A 389 12.48 13.63 6.21
CA GLU A 389 11.75 12.40 5.94
C GLU A 389 10.92 12.48 4.64
N VAL A 390 10.38 13.65 4.28
CA VAL A 390 9.73 13.88 2.99
C VAL A 390 10.76 13.83 1.85
N LYS A 391 11.89 14.53 1.97
CA LYS A 391 12.99 14.46 0.98
C LYS A 391 13.49 13.03 0.79
N ARG A 392 13.68 12.29 1.87
CA ARG A 392 14.07 10.88 1.82
C ARG A 392 13.02 10.03 1.11
N LEU A 393 11.73 10.24 1.41
CA LEU A 393 10.62 9.56 0.74
C LEU A 393 10.65 9.79 -0.76
N HIS A 394 10.70 11.05 -1.19
CA HIS A 394 10.70 11.44 -2.60
C HIS A 394 11.92 10.90 -3.36
N LYS A 395 13.11 10.96 -2.75
CA LYS A 395 14.32 10.33 -3.29
C LYS A 395 14.16 8.82 -3.47
N LYS A 396 13.65 8.11 -2.46
CA LYS A 396 13.53 6.63 -2.49
C LYS A 396 12.36 6.16 -3.35
N ALA A 397 11.20 6.79 -3.24
CA ALA A 397 9.99 6.36 -3.92
C ALA A 397 9.90 6.88 -5.37
N PHE A 398 10.23 8.14 -5.60
CA PHE A 398 9.98 8.82 -6.87
C PHE A 398 11.26 9.19 -7.63
N LYS A 399 12.46 8.89 -7.06
CA LYS A 399 13.77 9.20 -7.68
C LYS A 399 14.02 10.70 -7.84
N GLN A 400 13.45 11.51 -6.95
CA GLN A 400 13.65 12.96 -6.90
C GLN A 400 14.76 13.27 -5.90
N GLU A 401 15.98 13.50 -6.38
CA GLU A 401 17.18 13.65 -5.52
C GLU A 401 17.15 14.97 -4.73
N ASP A 402 16.70 16.07 -5.36
CA ASP A 402 16.72 17.43 -4.80
C ASP A 402 15.28 17.96 -4.61
N TYR A 403 14.40 17.11 -4.05
CA TYR A 403 13.00 17.47 -3.83
C TYR A 403 12.87 18.68 -2.90
N GLN A 404 12.07 19.65 -3.32
CA GLN A 404 11.70 20.81 -2.49
C GLN A 404 10.27 20.60 -2.00
N LEU A 405 10.07 20.78 -0.71
CA LEU A 405 8.74 20.64 -0.09
C LEU A 405 7.77 21.67 -0.67
N SER A 406 6.50 21.31 -0.71
CA SER A 406 5.44 22.31 -0.92
C SER A 406 5.41 23.30 0.26
N ASP A 407 4.82 24.48 0.03
CA ASP A 407 4.66 25.48 1.09
C ASP A 407 3.89 24.91 2.29
N GLU A 408 2.93 24.01 2.05
CA GLU A 408 2.14 23.40 3.10
C GLU A 408 2.95 22.40 3.94
N ALA A 409 3.73 21.53 3.29
CA ALA A 409 4.60 20.59 4.01
C ALA A 409 5.75 21.32 4.75
N ALA A 410 6.29 22.40 4.16
CA ALA A 410 7.28 23.23 4.82
C ALA A 410 6.71 23.93 6.06
N SER A 411 5.52 24.53 5.96
CA SER A 411 4.83 25.13 7.10
C SER A 411 4.52 24.08 8.20
N MET A 412 4.10 22.88 7.80
CA MET A 412 3.86 21.77 8.75
C MET A 412 5.15 21.34 9.45
N ASN A 413 6.30 21.31 8.75
CA ASN A 413 7.59 21.03 9.37
C ASN A 413 7.91 22.02 10.49
N ASP A 414 7.74 23.31 10.21
CA ASP A 414 8.01 24.38 11.17
C ASP A 414 7.05 24.33 12.38
N ASP A 415 5.76 24.07 12.13
CA ASP A 415 4.75 23.89 13.17
C ASP A 415 5.08 22.70 14.08
N ILE A 416 5.52 21.57 13.54
CA ILE A 416 5.89 20.38 14.30
C ILE A 416 7.13 20.65 15.16
N ILE A 417 8.17 21.26 14.58
CA ILE A 417 9.38 21.62 15.32
C ILE A 417 9.04 22.59 16.47
N TRP A 418 8.24 23.62 16.18
CA TRP A 418 7.86 24.60 17.17
C TRP A 418 7.01 24.02 18.30
N SER A 419 6.06 23.14 17.99
CA SER A 419 5.12 22.59 18.99
C SER A 419 5.72 21.43 19.80
N THR A 420 6.65 20.66 19.23
CA THR A 420 7.19 19.46 19.87
C THR A 420 8.64 19.61 20.35
N GLY A 421 9.39 20.57 19.80
CA GLY A 421 10.83 20.72 20.04
C GLY A 421 11.69 19.59 19.46
N ILE A 422 11.12 18.73 18.61
CA ILE A 422 11.81 17.57 18.00
C ILE A 422 12.42 18.00 16.66
N GLN A 423 13.76 17.87 16.53
CA GLN A 423 14.53 18.20 15.33
C GLN A 423 15.87 17.41 15.26
#